data_d4292b96a9b178aa756041908c9b164e
#
_entry.id   d4292b96a9b178aa756041908c9b164e
#
_cell.length_a   1.000
_cell.length_b   1.000
_cell.length_c   1.000
_cell.angle_alpha   90.00
_cell.angle_beta   90.00
_cell.angle_gamma   90.00
#
_symmetry.space_group_name_H-M   'P 1'
#
loop_
_entity.id
_entity.type
_entity.pdbx_description
1 polymer ?
#
loop_
_entity_poly.entity_id
_entity_poly.type
_entity_poly.pdbx_seq_one_letter_code
_entity_poly.pdbx_strand_id
1 'polypeptide(L)'
;LFKGNIGKWKIFANTVKLKFYLRMVNAQPTLAHDSITAMINRGTKFLTEDAAVTNFTNVLGKDNPFYEQNIRGLNTTDNIRASKTFAKWLIDNDDPRAITYFGVSNPASINQGDFNGTDATYSSSKVLVQSPTDPVVFISKAESYFLQAEAMVRYYGGTGAQELYNQGVLASFTATENDGSSFISVSGKYAFPVSGNTEQKIEAIIVQKWASLPYGCHMLEGYLERNRTGYPKTSPVYSTDGSYIGGQFVISKNSVLPAGQFPRRLVFPYDETSRNSNAPTLVPATTPVWWAKQNI
;
A
#
# COMPACT_ATOMS: atom_id res chain seq x y z
N LEU A 1 -6.38 -20.83 -3.22
CA LEU A 1 -6.02 -20.38 -1.86
C LEU A 1 -5.73 -21.60 -0.97
N PHE A 2 -6.55 -22.00 -0.04
CA PHE A 2 -6.26 -22.90 1.06
C PHE A 2 -6.63 -24.38 0.81
N LYS A 3 -6.81 -24.81 -0.43
CA LYS A 3 -7.09 -26.20 -0.81
C LYS A 3 -8.20 -26.87 0.05
N GLY A 4 -9.27 -26.14 0.35
CA GLY A 4 -10.40 -26.64 1.16
C GLY A 4 -10.19 -26.61 2.67
N ASN A 5 -9.08 -26.09 3.20
CA ASN A 5 -8.84 -26.00 4.64
C ASN A 5 -9.72 -24.92 5.29
N ILE A 6 -10.80 -25.34 5.94
CA ILE A 6 -11.76 -24.45 6.59
C ILE A 6 -11.13 -23.63 7.72
N GLY A 7 -10.17 -24.18 8.44
CA GLY A 7 -9.44 -23.46 9.50
C GLY A 7 -8.69 -22.24 8.94
N LYS A 8 -7.99 -22.39 7.83
CA LYS A 8 -7.31 -21.29 7.15
C LYS A 8 -8.28 -20.27 6.57
N TRP A 9 -9.42 -20.71 6.03
CA TRP A 9 -10.47 -19.80 5.58
C TRP A 9 -11.06 -18.95 6.71
N LYS A 10 -11.24 -19.52 7.91
CA LYS A 10 -11.67 -18.75 9.10
C LYS A 10 -10.63 -17.71 9.52
N ILE A 11 -9.35 -18.07 9.51
CA ILE A 11 -8.24 -17.14 9.83
C ILE A 11 -8.19 -16.01 8.80
N PHE A 12 -8.31 -16.31 7.50
CA PHE A 12 -8.39 -15.31 6.44
C PHE A 12 -9.59 -14.36 6.66
N ALA A 13 -10.78 -14.91 6.89
CA ALA A 13 -11.98 -14.11 7.15
C ALA A 13 -11.82 -13.19 8.38
N ASN A 14 -11.16 -13.67 9.44
CA ASN A 14 -10.85 -12.84 10.60
C ASN A 14 -9.92 -11.67 10.24
N THR A 15 -8.90 -11.92 9.43
CA THR A 15 -7.97 -10.86 8.99
C THR A 15 -8.67 -9.83 8.09
N VAL A 16 -9.55 -10.29 7.19
CA VAL A 16 -10.41 -9.41 6.38
C VAL A 16 -11.33 -8.56 7.28
N LYS A 17 -11.94 -9.15 8.31
CA LYS A 17 -12.78 -8.41 9.28
C LYS A 17 -11.97 -7.34 10.01
N LEU A 18 -10.76 -7.67 10.50
CA LEU A 18 -9.88 -6.69 11.13
C LEU A 18 -9.56 -5.53 10.18
N LYS A 19 -9.23 -5.84 8.93
CA LYS A 19 -8.98 -4.83 7.89
C LYS A 19 -10.19 -3.92 7.68
N PHE A 20 -11.40 -4.46 7.60
CA PHE A 20 -12.61 -3.67 7.43
C PHE A 20 -12.91 -2.79 8.65
N TYR A 21 -12.77 -3.30 9.87
CA TYR A 21 -12.98 -2.48 11.06
C TYR A 21 -11.94 -1.36 11.16
N LEU A 22 -10.66 -1.61 10.83
CA LEU A 22 -9.65 -0.56 10.75
C LEU A 22 -9.98 0.47 9.63
N ARG A 23 -10.62 0.04 8.53
CA ARG A 23 -11.08 0.98 7.49
C ARG A 23 -12.16 1.93 8.02
N MET A 24 -12.92 1.52 8.99
CA MET A 24 -14.04 2.27 9.54
C MET A 24 -13.67 3.21 10.70
N VAL A 25 -12.41 3.26 11.14
CA VAL A 25 -11.99 4.00 12.36
C VAL A 25 -12.34 5.48 12.34
N ASN A 26 -12.42 6.12 11.16
CA ASN A 26 -12.77 7.53 11.04
C ASN A 26 -14.30 7.76 11.00
N ALA A 27 -15.04 6.86 10.35
CA ALA A 27 -16.46 7.03 10.10
C ALA A 27 -17.34 6.41 11.19
N GLN A 28 -16.88 5.32 11.81
CA GLN A 28 -17.60 4.54 12.82
C GLN A 28 -16.64 4.16 13.96
N PRO A 29 -16.06 5.12 14.70
CA PRO A 29 -14.99 4.85 15.65
C PRO A 29 -15.41 3.90 16.79
N THR A 30 -16.61 4.02 17.30
CA THR A 30 -17.15 3.14 18.36
C THR A 30 -17.30 1.71 17.86
N LEU A 31 -17.91 1.51 16.68
CA LEU A 31 -18.08 0.19 16.10
C LEU A 31 -16.72 -0.46 15.81
N ALA A 32 -15.75 0.30 15.31
CA ALA A 32 -14.40 -0.18 15.05
C ALA A 32 -13.71 -0.61 16.36
N HIS A 33 -13.74 0.24 17.39
CA HIS A 33 -13.20 -0.05 18.72
C HIS A 33 -13.79 -1.33 19.29
N ASP A 34 -15.12 -1.41 19.42
CA ASP A 34 -15.80 -2.53 20.10
C ASP A 34 -15.59 -3.83 19.34
N SER A 35 -15.63 -3.79 18.00
CA SER A 35 -15.44 -4.99 17.19
C SER A 35 -14.00 -5.50 17.25
N ILE A 36 -13.00 -4.62 17.15
CA ILE A 36 -11.58 -5.01 17.18
C ILE A 36 -11.21 -5.53 18.56
N THR A 37 -11.60 -4.83 19.63
CA THR A 37 -11.30 -5.26 21.00
C THR A 37 -12.00 -6.58 21.33
N ALA A 38 -13.23 -6.80 20.89
CA ALA A 38 -13.90 -8.08 21.02
C ALA A 38 -13.19 -9.21 20.27
N MET A 39 -12.62 -8.95 19.09
CA MET A 39 -11.82 -9.96 18.36
C MET A 39 -10.53 -10.31 19.13
N ILE A 40 -9.78 -9.31 19.57
CA ILE A 40 -8.51 -9.52 20.26
C ILE A 40 -8.72 -10.21 21.60
N ASN A 41 -9.69 -9.75 22.41
CA ASN A 41 -9.99 -10.30 23.75
C ASN A 41 -10.45 -11.77 23.70
N ARG A 42 -11.04 -12.21 22.57
CA ARG A 42 -11.39 -13.63 22.35
C ARG A 42 -10.23 -14.49 21.86
N GLY A 43 -9.03 -13.93 21.69
CA GLY A 43 -7.88 -14.65 21.13
C GLY A 43 -8.06 -15.02 19.66
N THR A 44 -8.77 -14.16 18.86
CA THR A 44 -8.98 -14.41 17.44
C THR A 44 -7.62 -14.55 16.72
N LYS A 45 -7.49 -15.61 15.91
CA LYS A 45 -6.31 -15.84 15.11
C LYS A 45 -6.39 -15.11 13.79
N PHE A 46 -5.26 -14.52 13.37
CA PHE A 46 -5.07 -13.81 12.11
C PHE A 46 -4.03 -14.53 11.24
N LEU A 47 -3.94 -14.17 9.95
CA LEU A 47 -3.01 -14.78 9.01
C LEU A 47 -1.55 -14.64 9.48
N THR A 48 -0.81 -15.73 9.37
CA THR A 48 0.64 -15.82 9.57
C THR A 48 1.35 -16.31 8.31
N GLU A 49 0.62 -16.41 7.21
CA GLU A 49 1.06 -16.76 5.87
C GLU A 49 0.30 -15.91 4.84
N ASP A 50 0.76 -15.88 3.60
CA ASP A 50 0.06 -15.16 2.53
C ASP A 50 -1.23 -15.88 2.14
N ALA A 51 -2.31 -15.11 2.02
CA ALA A 51 -3.52 -15.56 1.35
C ALA A 51 -3.37 -15.28 -0.15
N ALA A 52 -2.85 -16.23 -0.91
CA ALA A 52 -2.46 -16.04 -2.29
C ALA A 52 -2.88 -17.20 -3.21
N VAL A 53 -3.08 -16.87 -4.48
CA VAL A 53 -3.14 -17.85 -5.60
C VAL A 53 -1.76 -17.88 -6.25
N THR A 54 -1.18 -19.08 -6.39
CA THR A 54 0.21 -19.28 -6.81
C THR A 54 0.38 -20.27 -7.97
N ASN A 55 -0.70 -20.75 -8.55
CA ASN A 55 -0.69 -21.79 -9.57
C ASN A 55 -0.72 -21.25 -11.00
N PHE A 56 -0.02 -20.14 -11.23
CA PHE A 56 0.13 -19.55 -12.56
C PHE A 56 1.27 -20.19 -13.34
N THR A 57 1.17 -20.16 -14.66
CA THR A 57 2.18 -20.68 -15.58
C THR A 57 2.42 -19.66 -16.70
N ASN A 58 3.60 -19.68 -17.34
CA ASN A 58 3.91 -18.77 -18.44
C ASN A 58 3.22 -19.21 -19.74
N VAL A 59 1.88 -19.28 -19.70
CA VAL A 59 1.03 -19.64 -20.83
C VAL A 59 -0.13 -18.68 -20.90
N LEU A 60 -0.44 -18.14 -22.10
CA LEU A 60 -1.56 -17.23 -22.34
C LEU A 60 -2.86 -17.74 -21.68
N GLY A 61 -3.49 -16.90 -20.88
CA GLY A 61 -4.71 -17.22 -20.12
C GLY A 61 -4.50 -18.12 -18.89
N LYS A 62 -3.24 -18.45 -18.52
CA LYS A 62 -2.88 -19.21 -17.32
C LYS A 62 -1.80 -18.52 -16.48
N ASP A 63 -1.35 -17.39 -16.90
CA ASP A 63 -0.40 -16.54 -16.20
C ASP A 63 -1.09 -15.61 -15.18
N ASN A 64 -0.27 -14.91 -14.42
CA ASN A 64 -0.76 -13.91 -13.46
C ASN A 64 -1.65 -12.89 -14.17
N PRO A 65 -2.90 -12.65 -13.72
CA PRO A 65 -3.85 -11.74 -14.40
C PRO A 65 -3.34 -10.30 -14.56
N PHE A 66 -2.53 -9.83 -13.61
CA PHE A 66 -1.95 -8.49 -13.72
C PHE A 66 -0.86 -8.46 -14.80
N TYR A 67 -0.01 -9.49 -14.87
CA TYR A 67 0.96 -9.66 -15.95
C TYR A 67 0.26 -9.81 -17.31
N GLU A 68 -0.76 -10.66 -17.40
CA GLU A 68 -1.58 -10.84 -18.59
C GLU A 68 -2.10 -9.49 -19.12
N GLN A 69 -2.72 -8.70 -18.26
CA GLN A 69 -3.32 -7.44 -18.67
C GLN A 69 -2.26 -6.37 -18.96
N ASN A 70 -1.25 -6.23 -18.08
CA ASN A 70 -0.29 -5.12 -18.15
C ASN A 70 0.79 -5.33 -19.23
N ILE A 71 1.22 -6.58 -19.44
CA ILE A 71 2.32 -6.90 -20.38
C ILE A 71 1.78 -7.44 -21.69
N ARG A 72 0.99 -8.53 -21.64
CA ARG A 72 0.52 -9.18 -22.87
C ARG A 72 -0.60 -8.44 -23.54
N GLY A 73 -1.65 -8.08 -22.79
CA GLY A 73 -2.85 -7.43 -23.33
C GLY A 73 -2.59 -6.06 -23.90
N LEU A 74 -1.77 -5.24 -23.26
CA LEU A 74 -1.39 -3.91 -23.72
C LEU A 74 -0.18 -3.92 -24.66
N ASN A 75 0.45 -5.08 -24.86
CA ASN A 75 1.61 -5.27 -25.73
C ASN A 75 2.75 -4.26 -25.45
N THR A 76 2.98 -3.94 -24.20
CA THR A 76 4.04 -3.05 -23.72
C THR A 76 4.45 -3.41 -22.29
N THR A 77 5.71 -3.17 -21.96
CA THR A 77 6.26 -3.38 -20.61
C THR A 77 6.30 -2.11 -19.77
N ASP A 78 5.83 -0.98 -20.30
CA ASP A 78 6.19 0.35 -19.83
C ASP A 78 5.10 1.07 -19.02
N ASN A 79 3.98 0.41 -18.72
CA ASN A 79 2.82 1.08 -18.11
C ASN A 79 2.98 1.43 -16.64
N ILE A 80 3.57 0.54 -15.83
CA ILE A 80 3.71 0.73 -14.38
C ILE A 80 5.13 1.19 -14.07
N ARG A 81 5.27 2.48 -13.82
CA ARG A 81 6.57 3.11 -13.62
C ARG A 81 6.84 3.43 -12.16
N ALA A 82 8.13 3.47 -11.82
CA ALA A 82 8.60 3.87 -10.49
C ALA A 82 8.15 5.30 -10.19
N SER A 83 7.40 5.48 -9.11
CA SER A 83 7.01 6.80 -8.65
C SER A 83 8.13 7.47 -7.88
N LYS A 84 8.29 8.79 -8.04
CA LYS A 84 9.31 9.58 -7.33
C LYS A 84 9.21 9.42 -5.82
N THR A 85 8.00 9.41 -5.29
CA THR A 85 7.75 9.22 -3.86
C THR A 85 8.34 7.91 -3.35
N PHE A 86 8.03 6.80 -4.03
CA PHE A 86 8.43 5.47 -3.57
C PHE A 86 9.90 5.18 -3.86
N ALA A 87 10.34 5.47 -5.08
CA ALA A 87 11.73 5.25 -5.48
C ALA A 87 12.71 5.99 -4.57
N LYS A 88 12.45 7.29 -4.32
CA LYS A 88 13.33 8.07 -3.44
C LYS A 88 13.31 7.56 -2.00
N TRP A 89 12.16 7.09 -1.50
CA TRP A 89 12.09 6.50 -0.17
C TRP A 89 12.96 5.24 -0.05
N LEU A 90 12.91 4.35 -1.05
CA LEU A 90 13.77 3.17 -1.09
C LEU A 90 15.26 3.56 -1.12
N ILE A 91 15.63 4.53 -1.98
CA ILE A 91 17.00 5.03 -2.12
C ILE A 91 17.51 5.65 -0.82
N ASP A 92 16.75 6.56 -0.20
CA ASP A 92 17.16 7.27 1.02
C ASP A 92 17.34 6.33 2.22
N ASN A 93 16.67 5.17 2.17
CA ASN A 93 16.79 4.14 3.20
C ASN A 93 17.77 3.01 2.85
N ASP A 94 18.43 3.05 1.70
CA ASP A 94 19.27 1.95 1.17
C ASP A 94 18.50 0.61 1.17
N ASP A 95 17.20 0.66 0.85
CA ASP A 95 16.30 -0.47 0.95
C ASP A 95 16.50 -1.44 -0.22
N PRO A 96 16.95 -2.68 0.03
CA PRO A 96 17.27 -3.63 -1.03
C PRO A 96 16.04 -4.09 -1.83
N ARG A 97 14.82 -3.89 -1.33
CA ARG A 97 13.58 -4.17 -2.06
C ARG A 97 13.46 -3.36 -3.36
N ALA A 98 14.23 -2.26 -3.49
CA ALA A 98 14.34 -1.52 -4.75
C ALA A 98 14.79 -2.41 -5.93
N ILE A 99 15.73 -3.33 -5.68
CA ILE A 99 16.23 -4.25 -6.71
C ILE A 99 15.13 -5.24 -7.10
N THR A 100 14.41 -5.79 -6.15
CA THR A 100 13.30 -6.72 -6.42
C THR A 100 12.17 -6.03 -7.21
N TYR A 101 11.82 -4.80 -6.82
CA TYR A 101 10.70 -4.10 -7.48
C TYR A 101 11.06 -3.48 -8.83
N PHE A 102 12.31 -3.01 -9.02
CA PHE A 102 12.69 -2.22 -10.19
C PHE A 102 13.96 -2.70 -10.92
N GLY A 103 14.54 -3.80 -10.48
CA GLY A 103 15.75 -4.39 -11.08
C GLY A 103 17.06 -3.64 -10.78
N VAL A 104 17.00 -2.52 -10.01
CA VAL A 104 18.17 -1.69 -9.66
C VAL A 104 17.99 -1.08 -8.28
N SER A 105 19.08 -0.77 -7.58
CA SER A 105 19.07 -0.12 -6.26
C SER A 105 18.71 1.37 -6.29
N ASN A 106 18.93 2.05 -7.43
CA ASN A 106 18.65 3.47 -7.63
C ASN A 106 17.74 3.68 -8.85
N PRO A 107 16.43 3.37 -8.74
CA PRO A 107 15.52 3.46 -9.87
C PRO A 107 15.23 4.91 -10.27
N ALA A 108 15.50 5.26 -11.54
CA ALA A 108 15.00 6.49 -12.13
C ALA A 108 13.46 6.47 -12.11
N SER A 109 12.82 7.61 -11.81
CA SER A 109 11.40 7.66 -11.44
C SER A 109 10.74 8.97 -11.88
N ILE A 110 9.40 8.97 -11.95
CA ILE A 110 8.58 10.11 -12.32
C ILE A 110 7.62 10.50 -11.18
N ASN A 111 7.13 11.74 -11.19
CA ASN A 111 6.07 12.15 -10.25
C ASN A 111 4.72 11.58 -10.68
N GLN A 112 3.89 11.19 -9.71
CA GLN A 112 2.54 10.72 -9.97
C GLN A 112 1.71 11.84 -10.64
N GLY A 113 0.91 11.46 -11.66
CA GLY A 113 0.04 12.39 -12.37
C GLY A 113 0.77 13.25 -13.40
N ASP A 114 2.01 12.93 -13.77
CA ASP A 114 2.78 13.65 -14.78
C ASP A 114 2.38 13.22 -16.21
N PHE A 115 1.15 13.54 -16.62
CA PHE A 115 0.63 13.13 -17.91
C PHE A 115 1.23 13.92 -19.11
N ASN A 116 1.84 15.08 -18.84
CA ASN A 116 2.58 15.88 -19.82
C ASN A 116 4.09 15.68 -19.73
N GLY A 117 4.55 14.58 -19.10
CA GLY A 117 5.96 14.25 -19.06
C GLY A 117 6.55 14.09 -20.46
N THR A 118 7.83 14.43 -20.62
CA THR A 118 8.51 14.23 -21.90
C THR A 118 8.85 12.75 -22.11
N ASP A 119 8.95 12.30 -23.36
CA ASP A 119 9.36 10.94 -23.70
C ASP A 119 10.69 10.55 -23.05
N ALA A 120 11.63 11.50 -22.92
CA ALA A 120 12.89 11.27 -22.21
C ALA A 120 12.70 10.93 -20.73
N THR A 121 11.76 11.59 -20.03
CA THR A 121 11.43 11.29 -18.64
C THR A 121 10.78 9.93 -18.51
N TYR A 122 9.87 9.57 -19.40
CA TYR A 122 9.25 8.25 -19.41
C TYR A 122 10.25 7.16 -19.74
N SER A 123 11.01 7.30 -20.81
CA SER A 123 11.94 6.27 -21.28
C SER A 123 13.07 5.97 -20.27
N SER A 124 13.49 6.95 -19.47
CA SER A 124 14.53 6.77 -18.45
C SER A 124 14.02 6.16 -17.13
N SER A 125 12.72 6.28 -16.83
CA SER A 125 12.16 5.77 -15.57
C SER A 125 12.06 4.23 -15.58
N LYS A 126 12.31 3.62 -14.42
CA LYS A 126 12.21 2.17 -14.26
C LYS A 126 10.77 1.70 -14.20
N VAL A 127 10.53 0.49 -14.70
CA VAL A 127 9.22 -0.18 -14.64
C VAL A 127 9.22 -1.20 -13.51
N LEU A 128 8.03 -1.53 -13.01
CA LEU A 128 7.84 -2.61 -12.05
C LEU A 128 8.23 -3.94 -12.69
N VAL A 129 9.12 -4.67 -12.04
CA VAL A 129 9.47 -6.05 -12.43
C VAL A 129 8.27 -6.96 -12.18
N GLN A 130 7.88 -7.73 -13.18
CA GLN A 130 6.73 -8.63 -13.13
C GLN A 130 7.06 -9.94 -13.82
N SER A 131 6.54 -11.05 -13.29
CA SER A 131 6.64 -12.38 -13.87
C SER A 131 5.25 -12.96 -14.14
N PRO A 132 5.10 -13.76 -15.22
CA PRO A 132 3.84 -14.45 -15.50
C PRO A 132 3.45 -15.45 -14.39
N THR A 133 4.38 -15.82 -13.52
CA THR A 133 4.18 -16.77 -12.43
C THR A 133 4.10 -16.12 -11.06
N ASP A 134 4.13 -14.79 -10.99
CA ASP A 134 3.99 -14.08 -9.72
C ASP A 134 2.67 -14.44 -9.00
N PRO A 135 2.67 -14.51 -7.66
CA PRO A 135 1.44 -14.78 -6.92
C PRO A 135 0.46 -13.60 -7.02
N VAL A 136 -0.84 -13.91 -7.03
CA VAL A 136 -1.88 -12.92 -6.72
C VAL A 136 -2.16 -12.99 -5.23
N VAL A 137 -1.77 -11.95 -4.51
CA VAL A 137 -1.92 -11.88 -3.05
C VAL A 137 -3.20 -11.11 -2.71
N PHE A 138 -4.07 -11.69 -1.88
CA PHE A 138 -5.26 -11.01 -1.35
C PHE A 138 -4.97 -10.27 -0.05
N ILE A 139 -4.24 -10.91 0.84
CA ILE A 139 -3.66 -10.31 2.05
C ILE A 139 -2.33 -11.01 2.29
N SER A 140 -1.25 -10.24 2.35
CA SER A 140 0.08 -10.77 2.65
C SER A 140 0.25 -11.02 4.15
N LYS A 141 1.19 -11.89 4.49
CA LYS A 141 1.66 -12.06 5.87
C LYS A 141 2.09 -10.73 6.50
N ALA A 142 2.81 -9.91 5.73
CA ALA A 142 3.25 -8.58 6.17
C ALA A 142 2.05 -7.69 6.50
N GLU A 143 1.07 -7.59 5.58
CA GLU A 143 -0.14 -6.79 5.80
C GLU A 143 -0.90 -7.25 7.05
N SER A 144 -1.05 -8.55 7.26
CA SER A 144 -1.73 -9.09 8.45
C SER A 144 -1.08 -8.63 9.74
N TYR A 145 0.26 -8.64 9.83
CA TYR A 145 0.97 -8.17 11.01
C TYR A 145 0.85 -6.65 11.21
N PHE A 146 0.89 -5.86 10.15
CA PHE A 146 0.68 -4.41 10.23
C PHE A 146 -0.73 -4.04 10.69
N LEU A 147 -1.77 -4.75 10.23
CA LEU A 147 -3.14 -4.57 10.72
C LEU A 147 -3.25 -4.86 12.22
N GLN A 148 -2.62 -5.92 12.70
CA GLN A 148 -2.59 -6.26 14.12
C GLN A 148 -1.80 -5.21 14.93
N ALA A 149 -0.63 -4.78 14.45
CA ALA A 149 0.17 -3.74 15.09
C ALA A 149 -0.62 -2.42 15.24
N GLU A 150 -1.34 -2.00 14.20
CA GLU A 150 -2.20 -0.82 14.24
C GLU A 150 -3.31 -0.95 15.28
N ALA A 151 -3.96 -2.11 15.35
CA ALA A 151 -5.00 -2.37 16.35
C ALA A 151 -4.46 -2.24 17.79
N MET A 152 -3.24 -2.78 18.04
CA MET A 152 -2.59 -2.66 19.35
C MET A 152 -2.23 -1.22 19.70
N VAL A 153 -1.77 -0.44 18.72
CA VAL A 153 -1.47 0.99 18.93
C VAL A 153 -2.76 1.78 19.25
N ARG A 154 -3.84 1.52 18.52
CA ARG A 154 -5.09 2.28 18.70
C ARG A 154 -5.82 1.97 19.99
N TYR A 155 -5.84 0.70 20.41
CA TYR A 155 -6.77 0.25 21.44
C TYR A 155 -6.14 -0.40 22.66
N TYR A 156 -4.82 -0.68 22.62
CA TYR A 156 -4.09 -1.35 23.71
C TYR A 156 -2.83 -0.58 24.15
N GLY A 157 -2.79 0.73 23.91
CA GLY A 157 -1.65 1.58 24.31
C GLY A 157 -0.32 1.24 23.60
N GLY A 158 -0.37 0.39 22.56
CA GLY A 158 0.81 -0.07 21.83
C GLY A 158 1.48 -1.31 22.44
N THR A 159 0.88 -1.94 23.43
CA THR A 159 1.41 -3.20 24.01
C THR A 159 1.51 -4.28 22.93
N GLY A 160 2.72 -4.86 22.73
CA GLY A 160 2.97 -5.86 21.68
C GLY A 160 3.02 -5.32 20.24
N ALA A 161 2.75 -4.02 20.02
CA ALA A 161 2.74 -3.45 18.68
C ALA A 161 4.11 -3.49 17.99
N GLN A 162 5.21 -3.28 18.73
CA GLN A 162 6.58 -3.34 18.20
C GLN A 162 6.88 -4.72 17.62
N GLU A 163 6.54 -5.79 18.34
CA GLU A 163 6.80 -7.15 17.88
C GLU A 163 6.03 -7.46 16.60
N LEU A 164 4.74 -7.11 16.54
CA LEU A 164 3.91 -7.28 15.36
C LEU A 164 4.41 -6.43 14.17
N TYR A 165 4.82 -5.19 14.42
CA TYR A 165 5.44 -4.33 13.42
C TYR A 165 6.72 -4.97 12.86
N ASN A 166 7.62 -5.43 13.72
CA ASN A 166 8.87 -6.07 13.33
C ASN A 166 8.60 -7.33 12.49
N GLN A 167 7.64 -8.16 12.88
CA GLN A 167 7.21 -9.32 12.11
C GLN A 167 6.66 -8.92 10.73
N GLY A 168 5.93 -7.80 10.64
CA GLY A 168 5.44 -7.26 9.38
C GLY A 168 6.57 -6.82 8.45
N VAL A 169 7.56 -6.08 8.97
CA VAL A 169 8.74 -5.65 8.21
C VAL A 169 9.53 -6.87 7.73
N LEU A 170 9.88 -7.79 8.63
CA LEU A 170 10.62 -9.00 8.27
C LEU A 170 9.88 -9.86 7.24
N ALA A 171 8.55 -9.99 7.36
CA ALA A 171 7.75 -10.71 6.38
C ALA A 171 7.80 -10.05 4.99
N SER A 172 7.78 -8.71 4.93
CA SER A 172 7.92 -7.96 3.68
C SER A 172 9.29 -8.15 3.03
N PHE A 173 10.37 -8.13 3.82
CA PHE A 173 11.71 -8.39 3.32
C PHE A 173 11.86 -9.82 2.84
N THR A 174 11.40 -10.80 3.62
CA THR A 174 11.43 -12.22 3.24
C THR A 174 10.67 -12.49 1.93
N ALA A 175 9.50 -11.84 1.73
CA ALA A 175 8.72 -11.97 0.50
C ALA A 175 9.45 -11.47 -0.74
N THR A 176 10.43 -10.59 -0.57
CA THR A 176 11.30 -10.06 -1.63
C THR A 176 12.72 -10.66 -1.61
N GLU A 177 12.89 -11.79 -0.91
CA GLU A 177 14.16 -12.52 -0.78
C GLU A 177 15.30 -11.67 -0.17
N ASN A 178 14.97 -10.75 0.73
CA ASN A 178 15.90 -9.88 1.42
C ASN A 178 15.91 -10.14 2.94
N ASP A 179 16.99 -9.72 3.63
CA ASP A 179 17.05 -9.69 5.09
C ASP A 179 16.76 -8.28 5.62
N GLY A 180 15.73 -8.17 6.45
CA GLY A 180 15.29 -6.95 7.10
C GLY A 180 15.80 -6.76 8.53
N SER A 181 16.60 -7.68 9.06
CA SER A 181 16.96 -7.73 10.49
C SER A 181 17.68 -6.46 10.96
N SER A 182 18.60 -5.94 10.17
CA SER A 182 19.32 -4.69 10.49
C SER A 182 18.40 -3.46 10.49
N PHE A 183 17.37 -3.46 9.65
CA PHE A 183 16.46 -2.32 9.52
C PHE A 183 15.54 -2.13 10.73
N ILE A 184 15.17 -3.20 11.43
CA ILE A 184 14.31 -3.16 12.62
C ILE A 184 15.08 -3.10 13.94
N SER A 185 16.41 -3.13 13.90
CA SER A 185 17.24 -2.96 15.08
C SER A 185 17.02 -1.59 15.74
N VAL A 186 17.42 -1.39 16.97
CA VAL A 186 17.22 -0.13 17.74
C VAL A 186 17.76 1.10 16.98
N SER A 187 18.87 0.94 16.26
CA SER A 187 19.46 1.99 15.40
C SER A 187 19.11 1.84 13.92
N GLY A 188 18.26 0.89 13.58
CA GLY A 188 17.85 0.61 12.21
C GLY A 188 16.96 1.69 11.63
N LYS A 189 16.99 1.87 10.32
CA LYS A 189 16.19 2.88 9.61
C LYS A 189 14.68 2.70 9.77
N TYR A 190 14.24 1.48 10.11
CA TYR A 190 12.84 1.13 10.34
C TYR A 190 12.58 0.71 11.79
N ALA A 191 13.39 1.21 12.73
CA ALA A 191 13.13 0.99 14.14
C ALA A 191 11.73 1.50 14.53
N PHE A 192 10.97 0.67 15.27
CA PHE A 192 9.66 1.09 15.74
C PHE A 192 9.77 2.24 16.74
N PRO A 193 9.00 3.33 16.63
CA PRO A 193 9.10 4.48 17.53
C PRO A 193 8.42 4.19 18.87
N VAL A 194 9.06 3.40 19.72
CA VAL A 194 8.51 2.92 21.00
C VAL A 194 8.04 4.07 21.89
N SER A 195 8.86 5.12 22.01
CA SER A 195 8.55 6.34 22.79
C SER A 195 7.69 7.36 22.03
N GLY A 196 7.38 7.09 20.77
CA GLY A 196 6.53 7.96 19.93
C GLY A 196 5.08 7.98 20.41
N ASN A 197 4.36 9.06 20.06
CA ASN A 197 2.93 9.13 20.27
C ASN A 197 2.16 8.18 19.32
N THR A 198 0.85 8.07 19.51
CA THR A 198 -0.01 7.19 18.70
C THR A 198 0.11 7.43 17.21
N GLU A 199 0.11 8.70 16.75
CA GLU A 199 0.21 9.03 15.32
C GLU A 199 1.57 8.66 14.74
N GLN A 200 2.67 8.87 15.45
CA GLN A 200 4.01 8.46 15.01
C GLN A 200 4.12 6.94 14.86
N LYS A 201 3.52 6.17 15.78
CA LYS A 201 3.46 4.71 15.69
C LYS A 201 2.62 4.25 14.50
N ILE A 202 1.47 4.87 14.28
CA ILE A 202 0.60 4.59 13.13
C ILE A 202 1.30 4.94 11.82
N GLU A 203 1.97 6.10 11.73
CA GLU A 203 2.76 6.50 10.57
C GLU A 203 3.80 5.44 10.22
N ALA A 204 4.60 4.99 11.19
CA ALA A 204 5.61 3.96 10.98
C ALA A 204 4.99 2.66 10.43
N ILE A 205 3.89 2.21 11.02
CA ILE A 205 3.18 0.99 10.58
C ILE A 205 2.66 1.15 9.15
N ILE A 206 1.98 2.26 8.84
CA ILE A 206 1.33 2.45 7.54
C ILE A 206 2.36 2.67 6.43
N VAL A 207 3.47 3.37 6.70
CA VAL A 207 4.55 3.53 5.72
C VAL A 207 5.21 2.19 5.39
N GLN A 208 5.46 1.32 6.38
CA GLN A 208 5.99 -0.01 6.10
C GLN A 208 4.96 -0.94 5.43
N LYS A 209 3.69 -0.85 5.80
CA LYS A 209 2.61 -1.52 5.08
C LYS A 209 2.61 -1.09 3.61
N TRP A 210 2.63 0.22 3.33
CA TRP A 210 2.70 0.77 1.97
C TRP A 210 3.91 0.25 1.19
N ALA A 211 5.08 0.18 1.83
CA ALA A 211 6.31 -0.33 1.19
C ALA A 211 6.24 -1.84 0.86
N SER A 212 5.38 -2.60 1.53
CA SER A 212 5.20 -4.04 1.28
C SER A 212 4.24 -4.35 0.13
N LEU A 213 3.39 -3.41 -0.28
CA LEU A 213 2.27 -3.66 -1.20
C LEU A 213 2.64 -3.90 -2.67
N PRO A 214 3.81 -3.48 -3.21
CA PRO A 214 4.20 -3.89 -4.55
C PRO A 214 4.34 -5.40 -4.71
N TYR A 215 4.72 -6.12 -3.64
CA TYR A 215 4.66 -7.58 -3.64
C TYR A 215 3.22 -8.08 -3.85
N GLY A 216 3.05 -8.98 -4.82
CA GLY A 216 1.72 -9.49 -5.19
C GLY A 216 0.81 -8.47 -5.89
N CYS A 217 1.38 -7.37 -6.39
CA CYS A 217 0.67 -6.35 -7.18
C CYS A 217 -0.50 -5.66 -6.43
N HIS A 218 -0.34 -5.42 -5.14
CA HIS A 218 -1.40 -4.94 -4.24
C HIS A 218 -1.40 -3.40 -4.03
N MET A 219 -0.80 -2.64 -4.95
CA MET A 219 -0.53 -1.20 -4.81
C MET A 219 -1.78 -0.33 -4.60
N LEU A 220 -2.95 -0.76 -5.11
CA LEU A 220 -4.22 -0.03 -4.90
C LEU A 220 -4.57 0.12 -3.41
N GLU A 221 -4.18 -0.86 -2.58
CA GLU A 221 -4.37 -0.77 -1.15
C GLU A 221 -3.61 0.40 -0.53
N GLY A 222 -2.43 0.76 -1.07
CA GLY A 222 -1.68 1.94 -0.65
C GLY A 222 -2.46 3.25 -0.85
N TYR A 223 -3.18 3.38 -1.97
CA TYR A 223 -4.09 4.49 -2.20
C TYR A 223 -5.22 4.53 -1.17
N LEU A 224 -5.83 3.39 -0.88
CA LEU A 224 -6.90 3.29 0.11
C LEU A 224 -6.40 3.63 1.53
N GLU A 225 -5.23 3.11 1.92
CA GLU A 225 -4.63 3.39 3.21
C GLU A 225 -4.23 4.87 3.37
N ARG A 226 -3.69 5.48 2.32
CA ARG A 226 -3.40 6.91 2.35
C ARG A 226 -4.67 7.74 2.54
N ASN A 227 -5.74 7.42 1.84
CA ASN A 227 -7.03 8.09 2.04
C ASN A 227 -7.57 7.93 3.47
N ARG A 228 -7.36 6.76 4.08
CA ARG A 228 -7.80 6.47 5.44
C ARG A 228 -6.97 7.16 6.51
N THR A 229 -5.65 7.24 6.35
CA THR A 229 -4.72 7.62 7.41
C THR A 229 -4.00 8.95 7.17
N GLY A 230 -3.85 9.35 5.91
CA GLY A 230 -3.00 10.45 5.49
C GLY A 230 -1.54 10.06 5.25
N TYR A 231 -1.20 8.75 5.38
CA TYR A 231 0.18 8.28 5.20
C TYR A 231 0.32 7.44 3.92
N PRO A 232 1.41 7.62 3.16
CA PRO A 232 2.48 8.61 3.34
C PRO A 232 1.96 10.06 3.32
N LYS A 233 2.58 10.94 4.11
CA LYS A 233 2.23 12.38 4.15
C LYS A 233 2.45 13.06 2.80
N THR A 234 1.71 14.13 2.56
CA THR A 234 2.01 15.03 1.43
C THR A 234 3.26 15.84 1.73
N SER A 235 4.14 15.98 0.75
CA SER A 235 5.32 16.83 0.87
C SER A 235 4.93 18.32 0.82
N PRO A 236 5.49 19.16 1.69
CA PRO A 236 5.31 20.62 1.61
C PRO A 236 6.08 21.26 0.43
N VAL A 237 7.03 20.53 -0.15
CA VAL A 237 7.87 21.00 -1.25
C VAL A 237 7.80 20.06 -2.45
N TYR A 238 8.15 20.55 -3.63
CA TYR A 238 8.19 19.74 -4.83
C TYR A 238 9.43 18.82 -4.85
N SER A 239 9.38 17.73 -5.59
CA SER A 239 10.42 16.69 -5.61
C SER A 239 11.76 17.11 -6.17
N THR A 240 11.88 18.30 -6.78
CA THR A 240 13.14 18.90 -7.23
C THR A 240 13.76 19.83 -6.20
N ASP A 241 13.07 20.12 -5.11
CA ASP A 241 13.60 20.90 -4.01
C ASP A 241 14.62 20.07 -3.21
N GLY A 242 15.74 20.70 -2.82
CA GLY A 242 16.79 20.02 -2.07
C GLY A 242 16.38 19.54 -0.68
N SER A 243 15.26 20.07 -0.14
CA SER A 243 14.69 19.66 1.15
C SER A 243 13.62 18.55 1.02
N TYR A 244 13.35 18.05 -0.19
CA TYR A 244 12.37 16.98 -0.40
C TYR A 244 12.81 15.68 0.29
N ILE A 245 11.90 15.13 1.10
CA ILE A 245 12.11 13.86 1.83
C ILE A 245 11.44 12.73 1.06
N GLY A 246 12.17 11.67 0.74
CA GLY A 246 11.64 10.46 0.12
C GLY A 246 10.52 9.83 0.95
N GLY A 247 9.49 9.30 0.28
CA GLY A 247 8.30 8.77 0.94
C GLY A 247 7.22 9.80 1.21
N GLN A 248 7.52 11.09 1.16
CA GLN A 248 6.48 12.11 1.18
C GLN A 248 5.86 12.26 -0.20
N PHE A 249 4.54 12.23 -0.25
CA PHE A 249 3.80 12.18 -1.49
C PHE A 249 3.86 13.51 -2.26
N VAL A 250 4.25 13.44 -3.53
CA VAL A 250 4.29 14.58 -4.45
C VAL A 250 3.50 14.25 -5.70
N ILE A 251 2.60 15.14 -6.10
CA ILE A 251 1.91 15.09 -7.39
C ILE A 251 2.64 16.01 -8.38
N SER A 252 2.70 15.59 -9.64
CA SER A 252 3.26 16.42 -10.71
C SER A 252 2.55 17.76 -10.79
N LYS A 253 3.30 18.80 -11.14
CA LYS A 253 2.75 20.12 -11.47
C LYS A 253 1.87 20.08 -12.72
N ASN A 254 2.02 19.05 -13.55
CA ASN A 254 1.22 18.80 -14.75
C ASN A 254 -0.04 17.96 -14.44
N SER A 255 -0.34 17.67 -13.18
CA SER A 255 -1.56 16.96 -12.80
C SER A 255 -2.82 17.73 -13.23
N VAL A 256 -3.84 17.00 -13.64
CA VAL A 256 -5.18 17.56 -13.92
C VAL A 256 -5.91 18.01 -12.65
N LEU A 257 -5.39 17.65 -11.46
CA LEU A 257 -5.93 18.09 -10.18
C LEU A 257 -5.35 19.45 -9.78
N PRO A 258 -6.06 20.24 -8.97
CA PRO A 258 -5.49 21.46 -8.40
C PRO A 258 -4.16 21.21 -7.68
N ALA A 259 -3.28 22.21 -7.72
CA ALA A 259 -1.94 22.10 -7.13
C ALA A 259 -1.99 21.59 -5.69
N GLY A 260 -1.15 20.62 -5.38
CA GLY A 260 -1.03 20.00 -4.04
C GLY A 260 -2.17 19.07 -3.65
N GLN A 261 -3.18 18.88 -4.51
CA GLN A 261 -4.30 17.99 -4.21
C GLN A 261 -4.07 16.58 -4.74
N PHE A 262 -4.61 15.61 -4.02
CA PHE A 262 -4.53 14.18 -4.30
C PHE A 262 -5.94 13.65 -4.64
N PRO A 263 -6.08 12.67 -5.57
CA PRO A 263 -7.37 12.06 -5.82
C PRO A 263 -7.84 11.30 -4.57
N ARG A 264 -9.03 11.65 -4.10
CA ARG A 264 -9.63 11.12 -2.86
C ARG A 264 -10.72 10.08 -3.15
N ARG A 265 -11.14 9.97 -4.42
CA ARG A 265 -12.16 9.03 -4.91
C ARG A 265 -11.97 8.72 -6.38
N LEU A 266 -12.56 7.63 -6.81
CA LEU A 266 -12.85 7.42 -8.22
C LEU A 266 -14.10 8.21 -8.60
N VAL A 267 -14.11 8.78 -9.79
CA VAL A 267 -15.28 9.47 -10.35
C VAL A 267 -16.06 8.50 -11.23
N PHE A 268 -17.36 8.73 -11.38
CA PHE A 268 -18.18 7.96 -12.30
C PHE A 268 -17.73 8.20 -13.74
N PRO A 269 -17.74 7.15 -14.60
CA PRO A 269 -17.49 7.32 -16.03
C PRO A 269 -18.46 8.32 -16.65
N TYR A 270 -18.00 9.01 -17.69
CA TYR A 270 -18.85 9.96 -18.41
C TYR A 270 -20.11 9.30 -19.00
N ASP A 271 -19.98 8.09 -19.52
CA ASP A 271 -21.12 7.35 -20.06
C ASP A 271 -22.22 7.07 -19.02
N GLU A 272 -21.82 6.78 -17.79
CA GLU A 272 -22.78 6.62 -16.68
C GLU A 272 -23.53 7.92 -16.41
N THR A 273 -22.82 9.02 -16.29
CA THR A 273 -23.42 10.31 -15.93
C THR A 273 -24.19 10.98 -17.06
N SER A 274 -23.88 10.65 -18.31
CA SER A 274 -24.56 11.23 -19.49
C SER A 274 -25.77 10.42 -19.96
N ARG A 275 -25.84 9.12 -19.66
CA ARG A 275 -26.87 8.21 -20.18
C ARG A 275 -27.83 7.67 -19.12
N ASN A 276 -27.42 7.67 -17.86
CA ASN A 276 -28.27 7.22 -16.76
C ASN A 276 -28.87 8.41 -16.03
N SER A 277 -30.18 8.63 -16.19
CA SER A 277 -30.91 9.72 -15.51
C SER A 277 -30.92 9.60 -13.98
N ASN A 278 -30.61 8.42 -13.44
CA ASN A 278 -30.50 8.15 -12.00
C ASN A 278 -29.06 8.22 -11.49
N ALA A 279 -28.09 8.57 -12.36
CA ALA A 279 -26.71 8.74 -11.92
C ALA A 279 -26.62 9.84 -10.85
N PRO A 280 -25.85 9.64 -9.77
CA PRO A 280 -25.65 10.67 -8.76
C PRO A 280 -24.90 11.86 -9.37
N THR A 281 -25.09 13.02 -8.76
CA THR A 281 -24.36 14.25 -9.14
C THR A 281 -22.86 13.99 -9.06
N LEU A 282 -22.11 14.45 -10.09
CA LEU A 282 -20.64 14.36 -10.10
C LEU A 282 -20.06 15.11 -8.92
N VAL A 283 -19.17 14.42 -8.24
CA VAL A 283 -18.41 14.97 -7.10
C VAL A 283 -16.94 15.06 -7.50
N PRO A 284 -16.22 16.17 -7.21
CA PRO A 284 -14.81 16.31 -7.56
C PRO A 284 -13.97 15.14 -7.06
N ALA A 285 -12.98 14.72 -7.86
CA ALA A 285 -12.06 13.63 -7.49
C ALA A 285 -11.31 13.88 -6.17
N THR A 286 -11.18 15.14 -5.77
CA THR A 286 -10.53 15.56 -4.52
C THR A 286 -11.41 15.46 -3.28
N THR A 287 -12.72 15.21 -3.44
CA THR A 287 -13.66 15.05 -2.32
C THR A 287 -13.45 13.68 -1.65
N PRO A 288 -13.22 13.64 -0.32
CA PRO A 288 -13.00 12.37 0.37
C PRO A 288 -14.25 11.48 0.33
N VAL A 289 -14.03 10.17 0.30
CA VAL A 289 -15.10 9.19 0.53
C VAL A 289 -15.45 9.11 2.02
N TRP A 290 -16.61 8.56 2.37
CA TRP A 290 -17.16 8.58 3.73
C TRP A 290 -16.25 7.98 4.82
N TRP A 291 -15.43 6.99 4.50
CA TRP A 291 -14.51 6.34 5.46
C TRP A 291 -13.12 6.98 5.51
N ALA A 292 -12.83 7.89 4.60
CA ALA A 292 -11.52 8.55 4.53
C ALA A 292 -11.32 9.55 5.67
N LYS A 293 -10.07 9.80 6.04
CA LYS A 293 -9.71 10.93 6.92
C LYS A 293 -10.05 12.22 6.19
N GLN A 294 -10.80 13.12 6.79
CA GLN A 294 -11.33 14.30 6.08
C GLN A 294 -10.22 15.29 5.69
N ASN A 295 -9.29 15.54 6.60
CA ASN A 295 -8.18 16.47 6.40
C ASN A 295 -6.85 15.71 6.33
N ILE A 296 -6.24 15.65 5.14
CA ILE A 296 -4.90 15.05 4.91
C ILE A 296 -4.09 15.89 3.94
#